data_bd2b505234037df966549fad58c76a54
#
_entry.id   bd2b505234037df966549fad58c76a54
#
_cell.length_a   1.000
_cell.length_b   1.000
_cell.length_c   1.000
_cell.angle_alpha   90.00
_cell.angle_beta   90.00
_cell.angle_gamma   90.00
#
_symmetry.space_group_name_H-M   'P 1'
#
loop_
_entity.id
_entity.type
_entity.pdbx_description
1 polymer ?
#
loop_
_entity_poly.entity_id
_entity_poly.type
_entity_poly.pdbx_seq_one_letter_code
_entity_poly.pdbx_strand_id
1 'polypeptide(L)'
;MDFNLSSDQKKLVAAFRAFGTEVFTPDHVSQWCRDQGLPDDVMKRFADTYFKSVDKRLSSVAGHTLLDQALIIEELSRCAGATLPFQNDLFNLQIVDALAAAGNVDPVVEEYRSTGRLMFALAISEPEGGSDVMSMKTSTKTLDGKIVLNGRKSYVNNGEYAPYIVVAAIDDDAETDDAYPALALWLVPRNLKGIAAVPIDKIGQDMLPFASLSFQDVELKPEYRISSDQGDFRRLFQMLEYGRVLLCASSLGMAQAAMEDACAHARSRKAFGVQVGRFQQIETMLTDMELRLTNMRSILYRAAWAVDEGDPDRRLAVSLMKRYIPKTAVEVASDAMQILGGLGYTESSRTCRVWRDCRGNQIAEGTDQIMVYIAAPLIAEKYRDF
;
A
#
# COMPACT_ATOMS: atom_id res chain seq x y z
N MET A 1 -22.07 10.87 16.70
CA MET A 1 -21.10 10.25 15.77
C MET A 1 -21.89 9.84 14.53
N ASP A 2 -21.52 10.32 13.36
CA ASP A 2 -22.17 9.92 12.10
C ASP A 2 -21.27 8.89 11.40
N PHE A 3 -21.80 7.70 11.12
CA PHE A 3 -21.11 6.63 10.41
C PHE A 3 -21.36 6.67 8.90
N ASN A 4 -22.15 7.64 8.43
CA ASN A 4 -22.44 7.78 7.01
C ASN A 4 -21.32 8.53 6.28
N LEU A 5 -20.99 8.07 5.09
CA LEU A 5 -20.16 8.85 4.17
C LEU A 5 -20.87 10.16 3.82
N SER A 6 -20.11 11.24 3.70
CA SER A 6 -20.60 12.53 3.24
C SER A 6 -21.16 12.44 1.80
N SER A 7 -21.91 13.43 1.36
CA SER A 7 -22.41 13.50 -0.01
C SER A 7 -21.27 13.48 -1.03
N ASP A 8 -20.16 14.16 -0.73
CA ASP A 8 -19.02 14.23 -1.64
C ASP A 8 -18.25 12.91 -1.67
N GLN A 9 -18.07 12.24 -0.52
CA GLN A 9 -17.50 10.90 -0.47
C GLN A 9 -18.34 9.86 -1.23
N LYS A 10 -19.68 9.93 -1.15
CA LYS A 10 -20.57 9.06 -1.93
C LYS A 10 -20.42 9.30 -3.44
N LYS A 11 -20.28 10.56 -3.88
CA LYS A 11 -20.00 10.88 -5.29
C LYS A 11 -18.63 10.37 -5.72
N LEU A 12 -17.61 10.53 -4.86
CA LEU A 12 -16.25 10.05 -5.11
C LEU A 12 -16.25 8.53 -5.32
N VAL A 13 -16.82 7.77 -4.39
CA VAL A 13 -16.95 6.30 -4.50
C VAL A 13 -17.72 5.92 -5.76
N ALA A 14 -18.82 6.61 -6.09
CA ALA A 14 -19.60 6.32 -7.29
C ALA A 14 -18.78 6.55 -8.59
N ALA A 15 -17.97 7.60 -8.64
CA ALA A 15 -17.12 7.90 -9.78
C ALA A 15 -16.05 6.80 -10.00
N PHE A 16 -15.38 6.37 -8.92
CA PHE A 16 -14.36 5.31 -9.01
C PHE A 16 -14.97 3.91 -9.17
N ARG A 17 -16.20 3.68 -8.71
CA ARG A 17 -16.96 2.48 -9.05
C ARG A 17 -17.25 2.41 -10.54
N ALA A 18 -17.71 3.50 -11.15
CA ALA A 18 -17.96 3.56 -12.59
C ALA A 18 -16.68 3.29 -13.38
N PHE A 19 -15.57 3.95 -13.02
CA PHE A 19 -14.26 3.69 -13.60
C PHE A 19 -13.85 2.23 -13.45
N GLY A 20 -13.90 1.69 -12.22
CA GLY A 20 -13.47 0.32 -11.93
C GLY A 20 -14.30 -0.74 -12.65
N THR A 21 -15.63 -0.54 -12.74
CA THR A 21 -16.53 -1.48 -13.45
C THR A 21 -16.27 -1.50 -14.96
N GLU A 22 -15.95 -0.34 -15.55
CA GLU A 22 -15.61 -0.25 -16.97
C GLU A 22 -14.24 -0.89 -17.27
N VAL A 23 -13.25 -0.63 -16.43
CA VAL A 23 -11.84 -0.94 -16.69
C VAL A 23 -11.46 -2.36 -16.28
N PHE A 24 -11.88 -2.81 -15.09
CA PHE A 24 -11.46 -4.09 -14.52
C PHE A 24 -12.41 -5.22 -14.86
N THR A 25 -12.53 -5.53 -16.15
CA THR A 25 -13.22 -6.76 -16.56
C THR A 25 -12.38 -7.99 -16.15
N PRO A 26 -12.97 -9.17 -15.94
CA PRO A 26 -12.24 -10.40 -15.61
C PRO A 26 -11.10 -10.72 -16.60
N ASP A 27 -11.34 -10.48 -17.90
CA ASP A 27 -10.36 -10.75 -18.97
C ASP A 27 -9.19 -9.76 -18.89
N HIS A 28 -9.45 -8.45 -18.70
CA HIS A 28 -8.42 -7.44 -18.54
C HIS A 28 -7.55 -7.72 -17.31
N VAL A 29 -8.16 -7.95 -16.17
CA VAL A 29 -7.40 -8.23 -14.93
C VAL A 29 -6.55 -9.48 -15.07
N SER A 30 -7.10 -10.55 -15.67
CA SER A 30 -6.34 -11.79 -15.92
C SER A 30 -5.17 -11.57 -16.88
N GLN A 31 -5.33 -10.72 -17.90
CA GLN A 31 -4.26 -10.37 -18.83
C GLN A 31 -3.17 -9.55 -18.11
N TRP A 32 -3.55 -8.50 -17.38
CA TRP A 32 -2.60 -7.61 -16.70
C TRP A 32 -1.82 -8.30 -15.57
N CYS A 33 -2.42 -9.31 -14.93
CA CYS A 33 -1.66 -10.18 -14.01
C CYS A 33 -0.57 -10.95 -14.75
N ARG A 34 -0.84 -11.47 -15.95
CA ARG A 34 0.18 -12.14 -16.77
C ARG A 34 1.25 -11.16 -17.28
N ASP A 35 0.85 -9.95 -17.63
CA ASP A 35 1.73 -8.89 -18.13
C ASP A 35 2.51 -8.19 -16.99
N GLN A 36 2.21 -8.53 -15.74
CA GLN A 36 2.81 -7.97 -14.52
C GLN A 36 2.71 -6.44 -14.45
N GLY A 37 1.60 -5.86 -14.90
CA GLY A 37 1.40 -4.41 -14.86
C GLY A 37 0.09 -3.97 -15.50
N LEU A 38 -0.20 -2.69 -15.37
CA LEU A 38 -1.32 -2.03 -16.04
C LEU A 38 -0.84 -1.28 -17.30
N PRO A 39 -1.68 -1.21 -18.35
CA PRO A 39 -1.40 -0.37 -19.51
C PRO A 39 -1.26 1.12 -19.15
N ASP A 40 -0.40 1.84 -19.87
CA ASP A 40 -0.15 3.27 -19.64
C ASP A 40 -1.43 4.13 -19.77
N ASP A 41 -2.33 3.78 -20.68
CA ASP A 41 -3.60 4.49 -20.85
C ASP A 41 -4.54 4.32 -19.66
N VAL A 42 -4.54 3.15 -19.02
CA VAL A 42 -5.29 2.88 -17.79
C VAL A 42 -4.72 3.69 -16.62
N MET A 43 -3.39 3.73 -16.49
CA MET A 43 -2.70 4.54 -15.49
C MET A 43 -3.00 6.02 -15.68
N LYS A 44 -2.92 6.52 -16.91
CA LYS A 44 -3.25 7.91 -17.25
C LYS A 44 -4.72 8.25 -16.97
N ARG A 45 -5.64 7.38 -17.35
CA ARG A 45 -7.08 7.56 -17.06
C ARG A 45 -7.37 7.61 -15.57
N PHE A 46 -6.69 6.80 -14.77
CA PHE A 46 -6.79 6.88 -13.32
C PHE A 46 -6.31 8.24 -12.81
N ALA A 47 -5.11 8.68 -13.19
CA ALA A 47 -4.57 9.98 -12.78
C ALA A 47 -5.51 11.14 -13.18
N ASP A 48 -6.03 11.14 -14.41
CA ASP A 48 -6.99 12.14 -14.87
C ASP A 48 -8.27 12.15 -14.03
N THR A 49 -8.80 10.97 -13.70
CA THR A 49 -10.00 10.83 -12.89
C THR A 49 -9.74 11.32 -11.46
N TYR A 50 -8.60 10.97 -10.90
CA TYR A 50 -8.18 11.37 -9.56
C TYR A 50 -8.05 12.90 -9.47
N PHE A 51 -7.25 13.52 -10.32
CA PHE A 51 -7.03 14.98 -10.28
C PHE A 51 -8.25 15.82 -10.66
N LYS A 52 -9.22 15.26 -11.38
CA LYS A 52 -10.53 15.92 -11.59
C LYS A 52 -11.40 15.92 -10.34
N SER A 53 -11.20 14.97 -9.44
CA SER A 53 -12.00 14.79 -8.22
C SER A 53 -11.41 15.46 -6.98
N VAL A 54 -10.20 16.04 -7.05
CA VAL A 54 -9.52 16.66 -5.90
C VAL A 54 -10.33 17.77 -5.25
N ASP A 55 -10.26 17.82 -3.94
CA ASP A 55 -10.82 18.93 -3.18
C ASP A 55 -9.87 20.12 -3.21
N LYS A 56 -10.21 21.12 -4.01
CA LYS A 56 -9.42 22.35 -4.17
C LYS A 56 -9.27 23.19 -2.90
N ARG A 57 -9.99 22.86 -1.83
CA ARG A 57 -9.85 23.50 -0.51
C ARG A 57 -8.64 22.96 0.27
N LEU A 58 -8.16 21.76 -0.09
CA LEU A 58 -6.98 21.18 0.51
C LEU A 58 -5.73 21.76 -0.14
N SER A 59 -4.78 22.20 0.69
CA SER A 59 -3.49 22.74 0.23
C SER A 59 -2.49 21.65 -0.15
N SER A 60 -2.85 20.37 0.02
CA SER A 60 -1.99 19.24 -0.26
C SER A 60 -1.89 18.92 -1.75
N VAL A 61 -0.75 18.40 -2.20
CA VAL A 61 -0.56 17.90 -3.57
C VAL A 61 -1.46 16.69 -3.82
N ALA A 62 -1.72 15.88 -2.79
CA ALA A 62 -2.62 14.75 -2.85
C ALA A 62 -4.07 15.19 -3.14
N GLY A 63 -4.49 16.38 -2.67
CA GLY A 63 -5.79 16.96 -2.98
C GLY A 63 -7.01 16.19 -2.43
N HIS A 64 -6.76 15.18 -1.59
CA HIS A 64 -7.75 14.35 -0.90
C HIS A 64 -7.28 14.04 0.51
N THR A 65 -8.21 13.83 1.45
CA THR A 65 -7.89 13.27 2.75
C THR A 65 -7.43 11.81 2.60
N LEU A 66 -6.74 11.28 3.60
CA LEU A 66 -6.35 9.87 3.60
C LEU A 66 -7.57 8.93 3.60
N LEU A 67 -8.65 9.35 4.28
CA LEU A 67 -9.93 8.63 4.25
C LEU A 67 -10.50 8.59 2.83
N ASP A 68 -10.50 9.70 2.10
CA ASP A 68 -10.99 9.73 0.71
C ASP A 68 -10.16 8.84 -0.21
N GLN A 69 -8.83 8.84 -0.05
CA GLN A 69 -7.94 7.94 -0.78
C GLN A 69 -8.19 6.46 -0.43
N ALA A 70 -8.43 6.16 0.85
CA ALA A 70 -8.78 4.81 1.28
C ALA A 70 -10.10 4.34 0.64
N LEU A 71 -11.12 5.20 0.54
CA LEU A 71 -12.37 4.90 -0.15
C LEU A 71 -12.17 4.61 -1.64
N ILE A 72 -11.29 5.36 -2.31
CA ILE A 72 -10.93 5.12 -3.72
C ILE A 72 -10.29 3.74 -3.88
N ILE A 73 -9.29 3.43 -3.06
CA ILE A 73 -8.54 2.16 -3.15
C ILE A 73 -9.42 0.97 -2.77
N GLU A 74 -10.26 1.09 -1.73
CA GLU A 74 -11.24 0.05 -1.36
C GLU A 74 -12.11 -0.29 -2.56
N GLU A 75 -12.71 0.72 -3.21
CA GLU A 75 -13.64 0.49 -4.32
C GLU A 75 -12.95 -0.08 -5.57
N LEU A 76 -11.78 0.42 -5.93
CA LEU A 76 -11.04 -0.09 -7.10
C LEU A 76 -10.53 -1.51 -6.88
N SER A 77 -10.01 -1.82 -5.69
CA SER A 77 -9.57 -3.18 -5.35
C SER A 77 -10.75 -4.16 -5.28
N ARG A 78 -11.95 -3.70 -4.89
CA ARG A 78 -13.19 -4.47 -4.98
C ARG A 78 -13.54 -4.78 -6.43
N CYS A 79 -13.51 -3.80 -7.32
CA CYS A 79 -13.81 -4.02 -8.74
C CYS A 79 -12.82 -4.99 -9.39
N ALA A 80 -11.54 -4.83 -9.14
CA ALA A 80 -10.49 -5.66 -9.73
C ALA A 80 -10.37 -7.04 -9.07
N GLY A 81 -10.66 -7.16 -7.77
CA GLY A 81 -10.31 -8.34 -6.96
C GLY A 81 -8.81 -8.63 -7.01
N ALA A 82 -8.00 -7.60 -6.93
CA ALA A 82 -6.54 -7.65 -7.01
C ALA A 82 -5.90 -6.41 -6.36
N THR A 83 -4.64 -6.53 -5.99
CA THR A 83 -3.80 -5.38 -5.62
C THR A 83 -3.46 -4.58 -6.87
N LEU A 84 -3.70 -3.27 -6.80
CA LEU A 84 -3.49 -2.35 -7.93
C LEU A 84 -2.31 -1.41 -7.67
N PRO A 85 -1.55 -0.99 -8.69
CA PRO A 85 -0.49 0.00 -8.58
C PRO A 85 -0.94 1.34 -7.96
N PHE A 86 -2.20 1.70 -8.13
CA PHE A 86 -2.77 2.96 -7.65
C PHE A 86 -2.61 3.20 -6.14
N GLN A 87 -2.57 2.14 -5.32
CA GLN A 87 -2.27 2.31 -3.89
C GLN A 87 -0.87 2.89 -3.67
N ASN A 88 0.11 2.49 -4.49
CA ASN A 88 1.46 3.03 -4.42
C ASN A 88 1.50 4.47 -4.96
N ASP A 89 0.74 4.78 -6.01
CA ASP A 89 0.65 6.14 -6.55
C ASP A 89 0.08 7.11 -5.52
N LEU A 90 -1.01 6.72 -4.84
CA LEU A 90 -1.60 7.56 -3.80
C LEU A 90 -0.69 7.67 -2.57
N PHE A 91 0.01 6.59 -2.21
CA PHE A 91 1.03 6.64 -1.17
C PHE A 91 2.18 7.59 -1.55
N ASN A 92 2.64 7.55 -2.80
CA ASN A 92 3.66 8.46 -3.29
C ASN A 92 3.21 9.93 -3.22
N LEU A 93 1.95 10.24 -3.53
CA LEU A 93 1.40 11.60 -3.38
C LEU A 93 1.44 12.05 -1.91
N GLN A 94 1.14 11.20 -0.95
CA GLN A 94 1.27 11.52 0.47
C GLN A 94 2.73 11.74 0.90
N ILE A 95 3.66 10.95 0.34
CA ILE A 95 5.10 11.16 0.59
C ILE A 95 5.54 12.50 0.02
N VAL A 96 5.11 12.85 -1.18
CA VAL A 96 5.43 14.14 -1.82
C VAL A 96 4.94 15.30 -0.96
N ASP A 97 3.72 15.24 -0.42
CA ASP A 97 3.21 16.26 0.49
C ASP A 97 4.09 16.41 1.74
N ALA A 98 4.50 15.28 2.32
CA ALA A 98 5.38 15.29 3.49
C ALA A 98 6.79 15.81 3.19
N LEU A 99 7.24 15.73 1.95
CA LEU A 99 8.58 16.14 1.50
C LEU A 99 8.60 17.51 0.82
N ALA A 100 7.47 18.07 0.41
CA ALA A 100 7.37 19.33 -0.33
C ALA A 100 8.04 20.51 0.40
N ALA A 101 8.11 20.46 1.74
CA ALA A 101 8.81 21.45 2.54
C ALA A 101 10.36 21.33 2.48
N ALA A 102 10.88 20.18 2.00
CA ALA A 102 12.32 19.86 2.05
C ALA A 102 13.01 19.90 0.68
N GLY A 103 12.27 19.94 -0.44
CA GLY A 103 12.85 19.93 -1.77
C GLY A 103 11.87 20.23 -2.89
N ASN A 104 12.38 20.48 -4.09
CA ASN A 104 11.55 20.70 -5.27
C ASN A 104 11.07 19.35 -5.85
N VAL A 105 9.86 18.93 -5.46
CA VAL A 105 9.19 17.72 -5.96
C VAL A 105 8.21 18.01 -7.10
N ASP A 106 7.99 19.28 -7.46
CA ASP A 106 7.03 19.70 -8.48
C ASP A 106 7.23 19.00 -9.83
N PRO A 107 8.47 18.82 -10.35
CA PRO A 107 8.67 18.13 -11.62
C PRO A 107 8.17 16.67 -11.60
N VAL A 108 8.34 15.97 -10.47
CA VAL A 108 7.91 14.56 -10.31
C VAL A 108 6.38 14.47 -10.31
N VAL A 109 5.72 15.41 -9.62
CA VAL A 109 4.25 15.47 -9.58
C VAL A 109 3.67 15.82 -10.94
N GLU A 110 4.28 16.77 -11.67
CA GLU A 110 3.80 17.18 -12.99
C GLU A 110 3.99 16.06 -14.03
N GLU A 111 5.07 15.29 -13.94
CA GLU A 111 5.27 14.10 -14.75
C GLU A 111 4.17 13.07 -14.46
N TYR A 112 3.84 12.81 -13.19
CA TYR A 112 2.75 11.92 -12.83
C TYR A 112 1.39 12.40 -13.36
N ARG A 113 1.08 13.69 -13.21
CA ARG A 113 -0.15 14.29 -13.76
C ARG A 113 -0.25 14.12 -15.26
N SER A 114 0.86 14.29 -15.97
CA SER A 114 0.88 14.23 -17.45
C SER A 114 0.86 12.80 -17.99
N THR A 115 1.50 11.85 -17.31
CA THR A 115 1.70 10.48 -17.81
C THR A 115 0.87 9.42 -17.09
N GLY A 116 0.48 9.67 -15.85
CA GLY A 116 -0.09 8.66 -14.94
C GLY A 116 0.91 7.61 -14.47
N ARG A 117 2.18 7.73 -14.86
CA ARG A 117 3.23 6.78 -14.46
C ARG A 117 3.66 7.01 -13.03
N LEU A 118 3.91 5.90 -12.31
CA LEU A 118 4.41 5.94 -10.95
C LEU A 118 5.61 6.88 -10.80
N MET A 119 5.57 7.74 -9.77
CA MET A 119 6.60 8.74 -9.54
C MET A 119 7.92 8.14 -9.06
N PHE A 120 7.86 7.26 -8.07
CA PHE A 120 9.06 6.63 -7.50
C PHE A 120 8.77 5.30 -6.83
N ALA A 121 9.82 4.51 -6.67
CA ALA A 121 9.84 3.32 -5.83
C ALA A 121 10.41 3.67 -4.45
N LEU A 122 9.89 3.05 -3.38
CA LEU A 122 10.38 3.22 -2.01
C LEU A 122 11.28 2.05 -1.61
N ALA A 123 12.58 2.32 -1.40
CA ALA A 123 13.62 1.33 -1.13
C ALA A 123 14.14 1.46 0.32
N ILE A 124 13.59 0.63 1.23
CA ILE A 124 13.92 0.63 2.67
C ILE A 124 14.56 -0.69 3.06
N SER A 125 13.84 -1.80 2.86
CA SER A 125 14.25 -3.16 3.29
C SER A 125 15.54 -3.61 2.62
N GLU A 126 16.34 -4.39 3.34
CA GLU A 126 17.60 -4.97 2.88
C GLU A 126 17.55 -6.50 2.92
N PRO A 127 18.47 -7.22 2.22
CA PRO A 127 18.50 -8.67 2.26
C PRO A 127 18.60 -9.25 3.67
N GLU A 128 19.32 -8.56 4.56
CA GLU A 128 19.59 -8.95 5.93
C GLU A 128 18.53 -8.47 6.94
N GLY A 129 17.68 -7.50 6.56
CA GLY A 129 16.72 -6.91 7.49
C GLY A 129 15.59 -6.12 6.82
N GLY A 130 14.34 -6.55 7.04
CA GLY A 130 13.13 -5.81 6.65
C GLY A 130 12.40 -5.24 7.86
N SER A 131 12.29 -6.00 8.94
CA SER A 131 11.62 -5.57 10.17
C SER A 131 12.49 -4.66 11.03
N ASP A 132 13.79 -4.95 11.08
CA ASP A 132 14.79 -4.14 11.78
C ASP A 132 15.41 -3.11 10.80
N VAL A 133 14.63 -2.08 10.48
CA VAL A 133 15.09 -0.99 9.58
C VAL A 133 16.21 -0.16 10.18
N MET A 134 16.43 -0.25 11.50
CA MET A 134 17.48 0.48 12.19
C MET A 134 18.87 -0.15 11.98
N SER A 135 18.94 -1.40 11.57
CA SER A 135 20.19 -2.15 11.31
C SER A 135 20.60 -2.12 9.84
N MET A 136 20.02 -1.23 9.01
CA MET A 136 20.37 -1.12 7.59
C MET A 136 21.86 -0.83 7.40
N LYS A 137 22.39 -1.28 6.26
CA LYS A 137 23.80 -1.14 5.89
C LYS A 137 24.02 -0.28 4.65
N THR A 138 22.97 -0.03 3.87
CA THR A 138 23.04 0.93 2.77
C THR A 138 23.40 2.29 3.33
N SER A 139 24.48 2.89 2.84
CA SER A 139 24.98 4.16 3.37
C SER A 139 25.43 5.12 2.28
N THR A 140 25.47 6.39 2.65
CA THR A 140 26.13 7.44 1.88
C THR A 140 27.36 7.94 2.63
N LYS A 141 28.42 8.25 1.87
CA LYS A 141 29.68 8.80 2.39
C LYS A 141 30.27 9.78 1.41
N THR A 142 30.89 10.83 1.92
CA THR A 142 31.65 11.79 1.10
C THR A 142 33.06 11.24 0.83
N LEU A 143 33.37 10.98 -0.45
CA LEU A 143 34.67 10.53 -0.94
C LEU A 143 35.16 11.54 -1.98
N ASP A 144 36.34 12.12 -1.79
CA ASP A 144 36.92 13.12 -2.71
C ASP A 144 35.96 14.26 -3.09
N GLY A 145 35.17 14.72 -2.13
CA GLY A 145 34.17 15.79 -2.30
C GLY A 145 32.88 15.40 -3.01
N LYS A 146 32.67 14.09 -3.27
CA LYS A 146 31.46 13.52 -3.88
C LYS A 146 30.70 12.68 -2.86
N ILE A 147 29.39 12.82 -2.83
CA ILE A 147 28.52 11.92 -2.04
C ILE A 147 28.34 10.63 -2.82
N VAL A 148 28.69 9.51 -2.21
CA VAL A 148 28.64 8.18 -2.83
C VAL A 148 27.70 7.28 -2.05
N LEU A 149 26.71 6.68 -2.75
CA LEU A 149 25.77 5.72 -2.20
C LEU A 149 26.22 4.31 -2.53
N ASN A 150 26.29 3.46 -1.51
CA ASN A 150 26.57 2.04 -1.61
C ASN A 150 25.57 1.21 -0.80
N GLY A 151 25.19 0.03 -1.31
CA GLY A 151 24.33 -0.90 -0.59
C GLY A 151 23.41 -1.72 -1.46
N ARG A 152 22.47 -2.40 -0.81
CA ARG A 152 21.46 -3.25 -1.48
C ARG A 152 20.09 -3.07 -0.82
N LYS A 153 19.05 -3.03 -1.64
CA LYS A 153 17.66 -3.00 -1.18
C LYS A 153 16.90 -4.17 -1.78
N SER A 154 15.99 -4.74 -1.01
CA SER A 154 15.20 -5.89 -1.42
C SER A 154 13.71 -5.61 -1.30
N TYR A 155 12.92 -6.36 -2.07
CA TYR A 155 11.47 -6.31 -2.01
C TYR A 155 10.92 -4.93 -2.36
N VAL A 156 11.49 -4.28 -3.38
CA VAL A 156 11.12 -2.94 -3.81
C VAL A 156 10.05 -3.01 -4.89
N ASN A 157 8.83 -2.57 -4.56
CA ASN A 157 7.75 -2.44 -5.54
C ASN A 157 8.14 -1.44 -6.62
N ASN A 158 7.93 -1.81 -7.89
CA ASN A 158 8.31 -1.03 -9.09
C ASN A 158 9.79 -0.62 -9.15
N GLY A 159 10.63 -1.26 -8.35
CA GLY A 159 12.07 -0.98 -8.28
C GLY A 159 12.79 -1.11 -9.62
N GLU A 160 12.25 -1.81 -10.60
CA GLU A 160 12.78 -1.94 -11.95
C GLU A 160 12.37 -0.80 -12.89
N TYR A 161 11.18 -0.22 -12.70
CA TYR A 161 10.55 0.66 -13.69
C TYR A 161 10.44 2.13 -13.26
N ALA A 162 10.33 2.40 -11.95
CA ALA A 162 10.15 3.76 -11.47
C ALA A 162 11.30 4.69 -11.90
N PRO A 163 11.01 5.90 -12.39
CA PRO A 163 12.03 6.84 -12.86
C PRO A 163 12.92 7.37 -11.72
N TYR A 164 12.39 7.34 -10.50
CA TYR A 164 13.11 7.72 -9.28
C TYR A 164 12.98 6.63 -8.23
N ILE A 165 13.94 6.59 -7.32
CA ILE A 165 13.95 5.68 -6.17
C ILE A 165 14.16 6.51 -4.91
N VAL A 166 13.21 6.48 -3.97
CA VAL A 166 13.42 7.01 -2.63
C VAL A 166 14.20 5.96 -1.84
N VAL A 167 15.45 6.24 -1.57
CA VAL A 167 16.37 5.33 -0.88
C VAL A 167 16.59 5.82 0.55
N ALA A 168 16.29 4.96 1.52
CA ALA A 168 16.71 5.15 2.90
C ALA A 168 18.16 4.65 3.06
N ALA A 169 19.07 5.50 3.55
CA ALA A 169 20.48 5.18 3.72
C ALA A 169 20.99 5.78 5.03
N ILE A 170 22.01 5.16 5.62
CA ILE A 170 22.78 5.76 6.72
C ILE A 170 23.67 6.86 6.13
N ASP A 171 23.73 7.97 6.82
CA ASP A 171 24.68 9.07 6.51
C ASP A 171 25.94 8.87 7.36
N ASP A 172 26.97 8.25 6.75
CA ASP A 172 28.23 7.94 7.45
C ASP A 172 29.04 9.18 7.82
N ASP A 173 28.70 10.35 7.25
CA ASP A 173 29.37 11.62 7.55
C ASP A 173 28.65 12.42 8.66
N ALA A 174 27.43 12.03 9.03
CA ALA A 174 26.67 12.73 10.05
C ALA A 174 27.07 12.28 11.45
N GLU A 175 27.39 13.23 12.32
CA GLU A 175 27.51 13.00 13.75
C GLU A 175 26.12 12.83 14.37
N THR A 176 25.95 11.87 15.25
CA THR A 176 24.71 11.65 15.99
C THR A 176 25.02 11.34 17.44
N ASP A 177 24.34 12.04 18.35
CA ASP A 177 24.36 11.74 19.79
C ASP A 177 23.32 10.67 20.17
N ASP A 178 22.50 10.23 19.19
CA ASP A 178 21.49 9.22 19.37
C ASP A 178 22.09 7.80 19.39
N ALA A 179 21.40 6.88 20.05
CA ALA A 179 21.74 5.45 20.04
C ALA A 179 21.57 4.80 18.64
N TYR A 180 21.07 5.57 17.66
CA TYR A 180 20.80 5.12 16.30
C TYR A 180 21.61 5.88 15.28
N PRO A 181 22.03 5.23 14.18
CA PRO A 181 22.74 5.89 13.10
C PRO A 181 21.89 7.00 12.46
N ALA A 182 22.55 8.02 11.93
CA ALA A 182 21.87 9.08 11.19
C ALA A 182 21.27 8.51 9.89
N LEU A 183 19.96 8.64 9.72
CA LEU A 183 19.28 8.26 8.48
C LEU A 183 19.16 9.44 7.53
N ALA A 184 19.37 9.19 6.26
CA ALA A 184 19.06 10.11 5.17
C ALA A 184 18.11 9.47 4.17
N LEU A 185 17.19 10.27 3.62
CA LEU A 185 16.33 9.88 2.49
C LEU A 185 16.82 10.59 1.23
N TRP A 186 16.95 9.82 0.16
CA TRP A 186 17.47 10.29 -1.12
C TRP A 186 16.48 10.00 -2.25
N LEU A 187 16.11 11.00 -3.05
CA LEU A 187 15.37 10.83 -4.29
C LEU A 187 16.36 10.61 -5.42
N VAL A 188 16.69 9.36 -5.66
CA VAL A 188 17.76 8.93 -6.58
C VAL A 188 17.20 8.73 -7.98
N PRO A 189 17.66 9.49 -9.00
CA PRO A 189 17.31 9.21 -10.39
C PRO A 189 17.79 7.82 -10.80
N ARG A 190 16.91 7.03 -11.40
CA ARG A 190 17.19 5.64 -11.75
C ARG A 190 18.29 5.46 -12.78
N ASN A 191 18.51 6.43 -13.64
CA ASN A 191 19.48 6.37 -14.74
C ASN A 191 20.91 6.65 -14.30
N LEU A 192 21.18 6.84 -12.99
CA LEU A 192 22.54 7.02 -12.50
C LEU A 192 23.36 5.73 -12.69
N LYS A 193 24.64 5.91 -12.98
CA LYS A 193 25.58 4.79 -13.10
C LYS A 193 25.75 4.11 -11.74
N GLY A 194 25.85 2.78 -11.74
CA GLY A 194 26.05 1.99 -10.52
C GLY A 194 24.76 1.46 -9.91
N ILE A 195 23.58 1.73 -10.51
CA ILE A 195 22.30 1.18 -10.08
C ILE A 195 21.96 -0.02 -10.95
N ALA A 196 21.68 -1.16 -10.31
CA ALA A 196 21.15 -2.34 -10.99
C ALA A 196 19.90 -2.84 -10.27
N ALA A 197 18.98 -3.45 -11.04
CA ALA A 197 17.79 -4.08 -10.54
C ALA A 197 17.70 -5.52 -11.02
N VAL A 198 17.22 -6.41 -10.15
CA VAL A 198 16.94 -7.81 -10.46
C VAL A 198 15.50 -8.10 -10.05
N PRO A 199 14.63 -8.51 -10.99
CA PRO A 199 13.25 -8.85 -10.68
C PRO A 199 13.18 -10.03 -9.70
N ILE A 200 12.13 -10.06 -8.89
CA ILE A 200 11.83 -11.12 -7.91
C ILE A 200 10.44 -11.66 -8.21
N ASP A 201 10.34 -12.97 -8.48
CA ASP A 201 9.08 -13.66 -8.61
C ASP A 201 8.37 -13.78 -7.26
N LYS A 202 7.05 -13.63 -7.25
CA LYS A 202 6.23 -13.71 -6.05
C LYS A 202 4.92 -14.46 -6.32
N ILE A 203 4.25 -14.88 -5.26
CA ILE A 203 3.05 -15.72 -5.38
C ILE A 203 1.75 -14.94 -5.60
N GLY A 204 1.77 -13.63 -5.54
CA GLY A 204 0.59 -12.75 -5.69
C GLY A 204 1.01 -11.31 -5.91
N GLN A 205 0.00 -10.40 -5.96
CA GLN A 205 0.21 -8.99 -6.30
C GLN A 205 0.87 -8.84 -7.68
N ASP A 206 0.41 -9.64 -8.64
CA ASP A 206 1.07 -9.81 -9.93
C ASP A 206 1.23 -8.49 -10.71
N MET A 207 0.31 -7.53 -10.55
CA MET A 207 0.38 -6.22 -11.21
C MET A 207 1.32 -5.21 -10.52
N LEU A 208 2.05 -5.61 -9.46
CA LEU A 208 3.08 -4.81 -8.81
C LEU A 208 4.45 -5.47 -9.01
N PRO A 209 5.22 -5.11 -10.02
CA PRO A 209 6.58 -5.66 -10.23
C PRO A 209 7.46 -5.46 -8.99
N PHE A 210 8.31 -6.44 -8.70
CA PHE A 210 9.08 -6.53 -7.47
C PHE A 210 10.54 -6.75 -7.79
N ALA A 211 11.46 -5.99 -7.20
CA ALA A 211 12.88 -6.11 -7.50
C ALA A 211 13.77 -5.99 -6.27
N SER A 212 14.98 -6.58 -6.39
CA SER A 212 16.15 -6.22 -5.62
C SER A 212 16.93 -5.15 -6.34
N LEU A 213 17.43 -4.16 -5.59
CA LEU A 213 18.27 -3.09 -6.09
C LEU A 213 19.67 -3.19 -5.50
N SER A 214 20.68 -2.90 -6.31
CA SER A 214 22.05 -2.71 -5.83
C SER A 214 22.56 -1.35 -6.26
N PHE A 215 23.31 -0.73 -5.36
CA PHE A 215 23.96 0.57 -5.53
C PHE A 215 25.45 0.36 -5.33
N GLN A 216 26.24 0.64 -6.37
CA GLN A 216 27.68 0.50 -6.35
C GLN A 216 28.32 1.80 -6.83
N ASP A 217 28.94 2.50 -5.90
CA ASP A 217 29.61 3.79 -6.14
C ASP A 217 28.72 4.78 -6.91
N VAL A 218 27.44 4.89 -6.49
CA VAL A 218 26.49 5.80 -7.12
C VAL A 218 26.74 7.22 -6.63
N GLU A 219 27.23 8.10 -7.53
CA GLU A 219 27.47 9.51 -7.23
C GLU A 219 26.13 10.25 -7.09
N LEU A 220 25.87 10.81 -5.92
CA LEU A 220 24.68 11.61 -5.63
C LEU A 220 25.01 13.10 -5.63
N LYS A 221 24.06 13.91 -6.08
CA LYS A 221 24.11 15.35 -5.90
C LYS A 221 23.43 15.75 -4.61
N PRO A 222 23.87 16.83 -3.92
CA PRO A 222 23.23 17.31 -2.69
C PRO A 222 21.73 17.57 -2.84
N GLU A 223 21.29 18.06 -4.00
CA GLU A 223 19.87 18.32 -4.30
C GLU A 223 18.98 17.07 -4.34
N TYR A 224 19.55 15.86 -4.38
CA TYR A 224 18.78 14.63 -4.29
C TYR A 224 18.42 14.26 -2.84
N ARG A 225 19.00 14.92 -1.85
CA ARG A 225 18.63 14.71 -0.46
C ARG A 225 17.25 15.33 -0.18
N ILE A 226 16.33 14.51 0.31
CA ILE A 226 14.96 14.92 0.64
C ILE A 226 14.68 14.89 2.14
N SER A 227 15.67 14.51 2.93
CA SER A 227 15.60 14.47 4.37
C SER A 227 15.93 15.85 4.97
N SER A 228 15.30 16.20 6.09
CA SER A 228 15.56 17.41 6.83
C SER A 228 16.32 17.11 8.13
N ASP A 229 16.97 18.13 8.69
CA ASP A 229 17.78 18.08 9.93
C ASP A 229 17.01 17.69 11.20
N GLN A 230 15.72 17.30 11.10
CA GLN A 230 14.85 17.06 12.25
C GLN A 230 14.53 15.58 12.53
N GLY A 231 15.36 14.63 12.09
CA GLY A 231 15.20 13.21 12.45
C GLY A 231 14.37 12.41 11.44
N ASP A 232 15.02 11.91 10.42
CA ASP A 232 14.43 11.25 9.25
C ASP A 232 13.78 9.90 9.55
N PHE A 233 14.21 9.17 10.59
CA PHE A 233 13.49 7.97 11.05
C PHE A 233 12.05 8.26 11.47
N ARG A 234 11.84 9.36 12.22
CA ARG A 234 10.50 9.75 12.64
C ARG A 234 9.60 10.05 11.44
N ARG A 235 10.16 10.78 10.46
CA ARG A 235 9.45 11.10 9.21
C ARG A 235 9.14 9.84 8.41
N LEU A 236 10.10 8.94 8.24
CA LEU A 236 9.89 7.66 7.56
C LEU A 236 8.75 6.85 8.20
N PHE A 237 8.72 6.77 9.53
CA PHE A 237 7.65 6.05 10.22
C PHE A 237 6.28 6.72 10.08
N GLN A 238 6.21 8.05 10.01
CA GLN A 238 4.96 8.77 9.71
C GLN A 238 4.49 8.49 8.28
N MET A 239 5.39 8.48 7.31
CA MET A 239 5.05 8.11 5.93
C MET A 239 4.48 6.69 5.85
N LEU A 240 5.04 5.73 6.59
CA LEU A 240 4.52 4.36 6.64
C LEU A 240 3.08 4.27 7.23
N GLU A 241 2.62 5.25 8.01
CA GLU A 241 1.22 5.27 8.47
C GLU A 241 0.25 5.42 7.29
N TYR A 242 0.57 6.26 6.30
CA TYR A 242 -0.24 6.41 5.08
C TYR A 242 -0.27 5.11 4.25
N GLY A 243 0.90 4.52 4.00
CA GLY A 243 1.00 3.26 3.24
C GLY A 243 0.20 2.13 3.88
N ARG A 244 0.23 2.00 5.20
CA ARG A 244 -0.56 1.01 5.95
C ARG A 244 -2.07 1.18 5.77
N VAL A 245 -2.57 2.42 5.77
CA VAL A 245 -4.00 2.69 5.55
C VAL A 245 -4.41 2.28 4.14
N LEU A 246 -3.66 2.69 3.12
CA LEU A 246 -3.97 2.37 1.72
C LEU A 246 -3.86 0.87 1.42
N LEU A 247 -2.86 0.18 1.97
CA LEU A 247 -2.72 -1.26 1.89
C LEU A 247 -3.90 -2.00 2.54
N CYS A 248 -4.37 -1.51 3.69
CA CYS A 248 -5.54 -2.08 4.37
C CYS A 248 -6.84 -1.81 3.60
N ALA A 249 -6.97 -0.65 2.97
CA ALA A 249 -8.09 -0.34 2.07
C ALA A 249 -8.14 -1.30 0.87
N SER A 250 -6.99 -1.58 0.25
CA SER A 250 -6.88 -2.59 -0.81
C SER A 250 -7.28 -3.98 -0.33
N SER A 251 -6.81 -4.39 0.85
CA SER A 251 -7.17 -5.69 1.45
C SER A 251 -8.67 -5.82 1.71
N LEU A 252 -9.31 -4.76 2.23
CA LEU A 252 -10.76 -4.73 2.46
C LEU A 252 -11.53 -4.81 1.16
N GLY A 253 -11.16 -4.03 0.14
CA GLY A 253 -11.82 -4.08 -1.17
C GLY A 253 -11.73 -5.46 -1.81
N MET A 254 -10.57 -6.09 -1.79
CA MET A 254 -10.36 -7.45 -2.27
C MET A 254 -11.20 -8.48 -1.49
N ALA A 255 -11.24 -8.38 -0.16
CA ALA A 255 -12.08 -9.26 0.66
C ALA A 255 -13.58 -9.11 0.34
N GLN A 256 -14.05 -7.89 0.07
CA GLN A 256 -15.41 -7.62 -0.41
C GLN A 256 -15.67 -8.32 -1.76
N ALA A 257 -14.72 -8.27 -2.69
CA ALA A 257 -14.83 -8.98 -3.97
C ALA A 257 -14.97 -10.51 -3.79
N ALA A 258 -14.19 -11.09 -2.87
CA ALA A 258 -14.29 -12.51 -2.55
C ALA A 258 -15.66 -12.88 -1.93
N MET A 259 -16.21 -12.03 -1.06
CA MET A 259 -17.56 -12.18 -0.51
C MET A 259 -18.62 -12.14 -1.60
N GLU A 260 -18.52 -11.21 -2.56
CA GLU A 260 -19.44 -11.11 -3.70
C GLU A 260 -19.46 -12.39 -4.53
N ASP A 261 -18.28 -12.97 -4.81
CA ASP A 261 -18.15 -14.25 -5.53
C ASP A 261 -18.76 -15.41 -4.73
N ALA A 262 -18.49 -15.48 -3.43
CA ALA A 262 -19.07 -16.50 -2.54
C ALA A 262 -20.60 -16.44 -2.53
N CYS A 263 -21.16 -15.23 -2.41
CA CYS A 263 -22.61 -15.01 -2.45
C CYS A 263 -23.22 -15.39 -3.82
N ALA A 264 -22.57 -15.03 -4.91
CA ALA A 264 -23.03 -15.37 -6.26
C ALA A 264 -23.04 -16.91 -6.47
N HIS A 265 -21.96 -17.58 -6.03
CA HIS A 265 -21.87 -19.03 -6.09
C HIS A 265 -22.91 -19.70 -5.19
N ALA A 266 -23.10 -19.25 -3.97
CA ALA A 266 -24.07 -19.80 -3.03
C ALA A 266 -25.51 -19.72 -3.55
N ARG A 267 -25.86 -18.68 -4.34
CA ARG A 267 -27.16 -18.50 -4.98
C ARG A 267 -27.37 -19.38 -6.23
N SER A 268 -26.30 -19.64 -6.98
CA SER A 268 -26.39 -20.31 -8.30
C SER A 268 -26.10 -21.80 -8.24
N ARG A 269 -25.11 -22.23 -7.45
CA ARG A 269 -24.65 -23.61 -7.34
C ARG A 269 -25.68 -24.48 -6.62
N LYS A 270 -25.97 -25.66 -7.18
CA LYS A 270 -26.82 -26.68 -6.55
C LYS A 270 -25.98 -27.89 -6.15
N ALA A 271 -26.28 -28.46 -4.99
CA ALA A 271 -25.82 -29.75 -4.51
C ALA A 271 -26.96 -30.42 -3.71
N PHE A 272 -27.07 -31.74 -3.79
CA PHE A 272 -28.14 -32.51 -3.12
C PHE A 272 -29.56 -31.99 -3.45
N GLY A 273 -29.74 -31.44 -4.65
CA GLY A 273 -31.04 -30.95 -5.14
C GLY A 273 -31.40 -29.51 -4.76
N VAL A 274 -30.62 -28.84 -3.91
CA VAL A 274 -30.86 -27.45 -3.44
C VAL A 274 -29.66 -26.53 -3.70
N GLN A 275 -29.90 -25.23 -3.67
CA GLN A 275 -28.83 -24.23 -3.72
C GLN A 275 -27.92 -24.42 -2.50
N VAL A 276 -26.59 -24.35 -2.70
CA VAL A 276 -25.62 -24.54 -1.60
C VAL A 276 -25.74 -23.48 -0.49
N GLY A 277 -26.22 -22.30 -0.83
CA GLY A 277 -26.50 -21.21 0.15
C GLY A 277 -27.67 -21.54 1.11
N ARG A 278 -28.38 -22.67 0.92
CA ARG A 278 -29.42 -23.17 1.84
C ARG A 278 -28.88 -24.08 2.94
N PHE A 279 -27.60 -24.43 2.89
CA PHE A 279 -26.97 -25.21 3.94
C PHE A 279 -26.50 -24.30 5.08
N GLN A 280 -26.88 -24.66 6.30
CA GLN A 280 -26.57 -23.84 7.49
C GLN A 280 -25.08 -23.55 7.67
N GLN A 281 -24.20 -24.48 7.26
CA GLN A 281 -22.75 -24.27 7.28
C GLN A 281 -22.33 -23.12 6.37
N ILE A 282 -22.94 -23.00 5.19
CA ILE A 282 -22.66 -21.90 4.24
C ILE A 282 -23.24 -20.58 4.75
N GLU A 283 -24.45 -20.60 5.33
CA GLU A 283 -25.05 -19.42 5.95
C GLU A 283 -24.17 -18.87 7.09
N THR A 284 -23.62 -19.76 7.92
CA THR A 284 -22.68 -19.39 9.00
C THR A 284 -21.42 -18.73 8.41
N MET A 285 -20.78 -19.36 7.42
CA MET A 285 -19.61 -18.80 6.77
C MET A 285 -19.85 -17.41 6.19
N LEU A 286 -20.95 -17.23 5.43
CA LEU A 286 -21.31 -15.93 4.86
C LEU A 286 -21.57 -14.87 5.93
N THR A 287 -22.21 -15.25 7.04
CA THR A 287 -22.46 -14.35 8.18
C THR A 287 -21.15 -13.91 8.85
N ASP A 288 -20.23 -14.86 9.07
CA ASP A 288 -18.92 -14.58 9.67
C ASP A 288 -18.05 -13.72 8.75
N MET A 289 -18.10 -13.95 7.43
CA MET A 289 -17.40 -13.13 6.44
C MET A 289 -17.93 -11.68 6.48
N GLU A 290 -19.26 -11.47 6.51
CA GLU A 290 -19.85 -10.11 6.58
C GLU A 290 -19.50 -9.41 7.90
N LEU A 291 -19.51 -10.13 9.03
CA LEU A 291 -19.10 -9.60 10.32
C LEU A 291 -17.65 -9.11 10.27
N ARG A 292 -16.74 -9.89 9.66
CA ARG A 292 -15.34 -9.49 9.46
C ARG A 292 -15.22 -8.27 8.57
N LEU A 293 -15.92 -8.20 7.44
CA LEU A 293 -15.92 -7.03 6.54
C LEU A 293 -16.41 -5.76 7.24
N THR A 294 -17.48 -5.85 8.01
CA THR A 294 -18.02 -4.74 8.80
C THR A 294 -16.99 -4.20 9.80
N ASN A 295 -16.33 -5.10 10.53
CA ASN A 295 -15.30 -4.73 11.50
C ASN A 295 -14.05 -4.13 10.82
N MET A 296 -13.60 -4.73 9.70
CA MET A 296 -12.47 -4.21 8.91
C MET A 296 -12.74 -2.78 8.43
N ARG A 297 -13.94 -2.51 7.90
CA ARG A 297 -14.33 -1.18 7.43
C ARG A 297 -14.36 -0.17 8.57
N SER A 298 -14.90 -0.54 9.71
CA SER A 298 -14.99 0.33 10.88
C SER A 298 -13.62 0.74 11.41
N ILE A 299 -12.70 -0.20 11.53
CA ILE A 299 -11.34 0.07 12.03
C ILE A 299 -10.49 0.83 10.99
N LEU A 300 -10.69 0.58 9.69
CA LEU A 300 -10.01 1.29 8.60
C LEU A 300 -10.37 2.78 8.61
N TYR A 301 -11.66 3.09 8.58
CA TYR A 301 -12.12 4.48 8.49
C TYR A 301 -11.75 5.27 9.74
N ARG A 302 -11.82 4.63 10.93
CA ARG A 302 -11.33 5.26 12.17
C ARG A 302 -9.84 5.55 12.11
N ALA A 303 -9.01 4.63 11.61
CA ALA A 303 -7.56 4.84 11.55
C ALA A 303 -7.19 5.91 10.52
N ALA A 304 -7.84 5.92 9.34
CA ALA A 304 -7.66 6.95 8.33
C ALA A 304 -8.03 8.34 8.87
N TRP A 305 -9.19 8.47 9.50
CA TRP A 305 -9.63 9.70 10.17
C TRP A 305 -8.64 10.15 11.24
N ALA A 306 -8.13 9.24 12.05
CA ALA A 306 -7.17 9.57 13.11
C ALA A 306 -5.85 10.14 12.54
N VAL A 307 -5.43 9.68 11.37
CA VAL A 307 -4.26 10.24 10.67
C VAL A 307 -4.58 11.62 10.11
N ASP A 308 -5.72 11.80 9.43
CA ASP A 308 -6.16 13.07 8.85
C ASP A 308 -6.28 14.18 9.91
N GLU A 309 -6.83 13.86 11.10
CA GLU A 309 -7.02 14.81 12.21
C GLU A 309 -5.77 14.98 13.10
N GLY A 310 -4.69 14.22 12.83
CA GLY A 310 -3.50 14.26 13.69
C GLY A 310 -3.76 13.76 15.12
N ASP A 311 -4.73 12.84 15.30
CA ASP A 311 -5.10 12.27 16.59
C ASP A 311 -3.87 11.74 17.33
N PRO A 312 -3.65 12.05 18.62
CA PRO A 312 -2.51 11.54 19.40
C PRO A 312 -2.43 10.00 19.41
N ASP A 313 -3.56 9.30 19.36
CA ASP A 313 -3.64 7.84 19.35
C ASP A 313 -3.52 7.24 17.92
N ARG A 314 -3.29 8.04 16.87
CA ARG A 314 -3.27 7.57 15.47
C ARG A 314 -2.30 6.40 15.24
N ARG A 315 -1.10 6.46 15.87
CA ARG A 315 -0.09 5.40 15.74
C ARG A 315 -0.59 4.07 16.27
N LEU A 316 -1.30 4.07 17.39
CA LEU A 316 -1.95 2.87 17.93
C LEU A 316 -3.08 2.41 17.01
N ALA A 317 -3.97 3.31 16.59
CA ALA A 317 -5.08 3.00 15.71
C ALA A 317 -4.62 2.35 14.39
N VAL A 318 -3.59 2.92 13.73
CA VAL A 318 -3.00 2.38 12.50
C VAL A 318 -2.35 1.01 12.74
N SER A 319 -1.65 0.83 13.86
CA SER A 319 -1.00 -0.46 14.17
C SER A 319 -2.02 -1.59 14.40
N LEU A 320 -3.11 -1.29 15.13
CA LEU A 320 -4.20 -2.25 15.37
C LEU A 320 -4.95 -2.57 14.07
N MET A 321 -5.23 -1.57 13.25
CA MET A 321 -5.85 -1.71 11.93
C MET A 321 -5.01 -2.63 11.04
N LYS A 322 -3.72 -2.33 10.88
CA LYS A 322 -2.80 -3.11 10.03
C LYS A 322 -2.59 -4.54 10.53
N ARG A 323 -2.60 -4.73 11.85
CA ARG A 323 -2.56 -6.07 12.48
C ARG A 323 -3.80 -6.89 12.18
N TYR A 324 -4.96 -6.25 12.11
CA TYR A 324 -6.27 -6.91 11.98
C TYR A 324 -6.66 -7.16 10.53
N ILE A 325 -6.63 -6.11 9.67
CA ILE A 325 -7.27 -6.14 8.35
C ILE A 325 -6.64 -7.17 7.39
N PRO A 326 -5.32 -7.18 7.10
CA PRO A 326 -4.79 -8.11 6.11
C PRO A 326 -4.96 -9.58 6.52
N LYS A 327 -4.82 -9.88 7.82
CA LYS A 327 -5.07 -11.22 8.35
C LYS A 327 -6.52 -11.65 8.12
N THR A 328 -7.46 -10.79 8.49
CA THR A 328 -8.90 -11.04 8.35
C THR A 328 -9.31 -11.14 6.89
N ALA A 329 -8.70 -10.35 6.00
CA ALA A 329 -8.94 -10.46 4.56
C ALA A 329 -8.53 -11.83 3.98
N VAL A 330 -7.40 -12.39 4.44
CA VAL A 330 -6.99 -13.76 4.08
C VAL A 330 -8.02 -14.79 4.58
N GLU A 331 -8.56 -14.62 5.80
CA GLU A 331 -9.61 -15.50 6.34
C GLU A 331 -10.88 -15.42 5.50
N VAL A 332 -11.35 -14.21 5.15
CA VAL A 332 -12.51 -14.03 4.25
C VAL A 332 -12.28 -14.67 2.88
N ALA A 333 -11.10 -14.48 2.29
CA ALA A 333 -10.75 -15.09 1.02
C ALA A 333 -10.69 -16.63 1.10
N SER A 334 -10.19 -17.18 2.21
CA SER A 334 -10.16 -18.63 2.45
C SER A 334 -11.56 -19.21 2.56
N ASP A 335 -12.47 -18.55 3.27
CA ASP A 335 -13.86 -18.96 3.39
C ASP A 335 -14.57 -18.87 2.01
N ALA A 336 -14.33 -17.83 1.24
CA ALA A 336 -14.83 -17.71 -0.13
C ALA A 336 -14.35 -18.86 -1.03
N MET A 337 -13.04 -19.19 -0.99
CA MET A 337 -12.48 -20.32 -1.71
C MET A 337 -13.15 -21.63 -1.29
N GLN A 338 -13.40 -21.83 0.00
CA GLN A 338 -14.07 -23.02 0.52
C GLN A 338 -15.52 -23.13 0.00
N ILE A 339 -16.26 -22.02 -0.04
CA ILE A 339 -17.63 -21.97 -0.58
C ILE A 339 -17.64 -22.30 -2.09
N LEU A 340 -16.67 -21.79 -2.86
CA LEU A 340 -16.53 -22.07 -4.28
C LEU A 340 -16.03 -23.49 -4.58
N GLY A 341 -15.45 -24.19 -3.59
CA GLY A 341 -14.89 -25.53 -3.75
C GLY A 341 -13.73 -25.55 -4.74
N GLY A 342 -13.66 -26.59 -5.59
CA GLY A 342 -12.57 -26.75 -6.56
C GLY A 342 -12.39 -25.54 -7.51
N LEU A 343 -13.46 -24.83 -7.85
CA LEU A 343 -13.39 -23.61 -8.65
C LEU A 343 -12.58 -22.54 -7.92
N GLY A 344 -12.80 -22.33 -6.62
CA GLY A 344 -12.09 -21.35 -5.81
C GLY A 344 -10.58 -21.62 -5.71
N TYR A 345 -10.15 -22.86 -5.91
CA TYR A 345 -8.75 -23.30 -5.81
C TYR A 345 -7.98 -23.25 -7.14
N THR A 346 -8.59 -22.73 -8.20
CA THR A 346 -7.93 -22.57 -9.50
C THR A 346 -7.27 -21.19 -9.62
N GLU A 347 -6.15 -21.09 -10.35
CA GLU A 347 -5.46 -19.80 -10.60
C GLU A 347 -6.34 -18.80 -11.38
N SER A 348 -7.30 -19.28 -12.15
CA SER A 348 -8.27 -18.44 -12.85
C SER A 348 -9.33 -17.83 -11.93
N SER A 349 -9.44 -18.31 -10.70
CA SER A 349 -10.39 -17.80 -9.71
C SER A 349 -9.93 -16.46 -9.13
N ARG A 350 -10.83 -15.46 -9.13
CA ARG A 350 -10.63 -14.19 -8.46
C ARG A 350 -10.36 -14.38 -6.96
N THR A 351 -11.05 -15.31 -6.30
CA THR A 351 -10.84 -15.59 -4.86
C THR A 351 -9.46 -16.15 -4.56
N CYS A 352 -8.89 -17.00 -5.44
CA CYS A 352 -7.52 -17.48 -5.33
C CYS A 352 -6.52 -16.31 -5.41
N ARG A 353 -6.70 -15.40 -6.37
CA ARG A 353 -5.86 -14.19 -6.50
C ARG A 353 -5.97 -13.31 -5.27
N VAL A 354 -7.20 -13.03 -4.80
CA VAL A 354 -7.44 -12.25 -3.57
C VAL A 354 -6.71 -12.84 -2.36
N TRP A 355 -6.75 -14.16 -2.20
CA TRP A 355 -6.07 -14.84 -1.10
C TRP A 355 -4.54 -14.63 -1.15
N ARG A 356 -3.93 -14.81 -2.33
CA ARG A 356 -2.48 -14.61 -2.52
C ARG A 356 -2.08 -13.15 -2.26
N ASP A 357 -2.83 -12.21 -2.79
CA ASP A 357 -2.56 -10.78 -2.68
C ASP A 357 -2.69 -10.28 -1.24
N CYS A 358 -3.76 -10.64 -0.55
CA CYS A 358 -3.98 -10.30 0.86
C CYS A 358 -2.92 -10.92 1.77
N ARG A 359 -2.41 -12.12 1.42
CA ARG A 359 -1.32 -12.73 2.20
C ARG A 359 -0.02 -11.91 2.11
N GLY A 360 0.28 -11.33 0.95
CA GLY A 360 1.38 -10.38 0.79
C GLY A 360 1.23 -9.15 1.70
N ASN A 361 0.01 -8.64 1.82
CA ASN A 361 -0.30 -7.47 2.64
C ASN A 361 -0.11 -7.69 4.16
N GLN A 362 -0.09 -8.94 4.66
CA GLN A 362 0.30 -9.22 6.05
C GLN A 362 1.79 -8.98 6.32
N ILE A 363 2.62 -8.99 5.28
CA ILE A 363 4.08 -8.88 5.36
C ILE A 363 4.53 -7.45 5.06
N ALA A 364 3.98 -6.85 4.01
CA ALA A 364 4.34 -5.52 3.54
C ALA A 364 4.00 -4.42 4.56
N GLU A 365 4.67 -3.27 4.49
CA GLU A 365 4.48 -2.10 5.36
C GLU A 365 4.65 -2.39 6.86
N GLY A 366 5.45 -3.40 7.18
CA GLY A 366 5.64 -3.96 8.52
C GLY A 366 4.76 -5.16 8.78
N THR A 367 5.41 -6.26 9.19
CA THR A 367 4.73 -7.53 9.45
C THR A 367 3.71 -7.42 10.60
N ASP A 368 2.84 -8.43 10.70
CA ASP A 368 1.91 -8.58 11.82
C ASP A 368 2.63 -8.49 13.19
N GLN A 369 3.88 -8.99 13.28
CA GLN A 369 4.70 -8.96 14.50
C GLN A 369 5.22 -7.55 14.79
N ILE A 370 5.61 -6.80 13.75
CA ILE A 370 6.02 -5.40 13.91
C ILE A 370 4.86 -4.54 14.39
N MET A 371 3.62 -4.81 13.94
CA MET A 371 2.44 -4.10 14.45
C MET A 371 2.24 -4.35 15.95
N VAL A 372 2.49 -5.56 16.45
CA VAL A 372 2.47 -5.88 17.88
C VAL A 372 3.59 -5.13 18.61
N TYR A 373 4.81 -5.16 18.07
CA TYR A 373 5.96 -4.46 18.65
C TYR A 373 5.71 -2.95 18.80
N ILE A 374 5.05 -2.31 17.82
CA ILE A 374 4.68 -0.88 17.88
C ILE A 374 3.51 -0.64 18.86
N ALA A 375 2.50 -1.50 18.86
CA ALA A 375 1.28 -1.28 19.64
C ALA A 375 1.45 -1.57 21.14
N ALA A 376 2.24 -2.58 21.50
CA ALA A 376 2.35 -3.04 22.90
C ALA A 376 2.78 -1.93 23.88
N PRO A 377 3.84 -1.15 23.66
CA PRO A 377 4.20 -0.06 24.56
C PRO A 377 3.14 1.05 24.62
N LEU A 378 2.47 1.34 23.50
CA LEU A 378 1.39 2.34 23.46
C LEU A 378 0.16 1.89 24.26
N ILE A 379 -0.15 0.60 24.24
CA ILE A 379 -1.21 0.02 25.05
C ILE A 379 -0.84 0.07 26.54
N ALA A 380 0.39 -0.31 26.89
CA ALA A 380 0.86 -0.26 28.26
C ALA A 380 0.80 1.17 28.84
N GLU A 381 1.22 2.16 28.06
CA GLU A 381 1.11 3.57 28.45
C GLU A 381 -0.34 4.03 28.61
N LYS A 382 -1.23 3.66 27.69
CA LYS A 382 -2.65 4.01 27.71
C LYS A 382 -3.37 3.51 28.97
N TYR A 383 -2.95 2.36 29.51
CA TYR A 383 -3.57 1.74 30.71
C TYR A 383 -2.68 1.79 31.95
N ARG A 384 -1.69 2.70 31.98
CA ARG A 384 -0.72 2.80 33.08
C ARG A 384 -1.38 3.16 34.42
N ASP A 385 -2.45 3.95 34.39
CA ASP A 385 -3.12 4.49 35.58
C ASP A 385 -4.31 3.62 36.04
N PHE A 386 -4.48 2.44 35.47
CA PHE A 386 -5.47 1.43 35.85
C PHE A 386 -4.78 0.18 36.40
#